data_77c611ebbe89477a484216106203231f
#
_entry.id   77c611ebbe89477a484216106203231f
#
_cell.length_a   1.000
_cell.length_b   1.000
_cell.length_c   1.000
_cell.angle_alpha   90.00
_cell.angle_beta   90.00
_cell.angle_gamma   90.00
#
_symmetry.space_group_name_H-M   'P 1'
#
loop_
_entity.id
_entity.type
_entity.pdbx_description
1 polymer ?
#
loop_
_entity_poly.entity_id
_entity_poly.type
_entity_poly.pdbx_seq_one_letter_code
_entity_poly.pdbx_strand_id
1 'polypeptide(L)'
;MAYGRANLTNRVAVTANGRMADDDMAEVLTAVGPRLRALRRARGTTLAQLSEATGISLSTLSRLESGGRRPTLELLLPLAKAYGVQLDELVGAPATGDPRVNPRPFTRHGQTYVPLTHYLGGMRAYKQIIPVRDTPDARPQQSTHEGYEWLYVLSGKLWLALADHDLVLTAGEAAEFDTRTPHGFANPGDRPVEFLSLFGPQGERMHVRARPTTRRSGD
;
A
#
# COMPACT_ATOMS: atom_id res chain seq x y z
N MET A 1 -13.74 -36.39 12.65
CA MET A 1 -14.09 -35.02 13.07
C MET A 1 -14.29 -34.14 11.82
N ALA A 2 -15.55 -33.75 11.58
CA ALA A 2 -15.94 -33.06 10.36
C ALA A 2 -15.72 -31.55 10.53
N TYR A 3 -14.85 -30.96 9.69
CA TYR A 3 -14.74 -29.50 9.59
C TYR A 3 -15.90 -28.97 8.74
N GLY A 4 -16.78 -28.20 9.39
CA GLY A 4 -17.89 -27.53 8.75
C GLY A 4 -17.43 -26.54 7.69
N ARG A 5 -17.91 -26.72 6.47
CA ARG A 5 -17.79 -25.75 5.38
C ARG A 5 -18.65 -24.53 5.70
N ALA A 6 -18.03 -23.42 6.03
CA ALA A 6 -18.69 -22.12 6.02
C ALA A 6 -19.00 -21.75 4.57
N ASN A 7 -20.30 -21.68 4.26
CA ASN A 7 -20.83 -21.27 2.97
C ASN A 7 -20.65 -19.74 2.82
N LEU A 8 -19.60 -19.31 2.15
CA LEU A 8 -19.43 -17.92 1.68
C LEU A 8 -20.06 -17.80 0.28
N THR A 9 -21.39 -17.86 0.22
CA THR A 9 -22.13 -17.49 -0.99
C THR A 9 -22.57 -16.04 -0.90
N ASN A 10 -21.63 -15.11 -1.13
CA ASN A 10 -21.98 -13.79 -1.67
C ASN A 10 -21.57 -13.79 -3.15
N ARG A 11 -22.29 -14.55 -3.98
CA ARG A 11 -22.18 -14.52 -5.43
C ARG A 11 -22.95 -13.29 -5.92
N VAL A 12 -22.25 -12.23 -6.30
CA VAL A 12 -22.80 -11.25 -7.21
C VAL A 12 -23.17 -12.03 -8.50
N ALA A 13 -24.45 -12.18 -8.75
CA ALA A 13 -24.95 -12.89 -9.93
C ALA A 13 -24.67 -12.00 -11.16
N VAL A 14 -23.55 -12.23 -11.84
CA VAL A 14 -23.33 -11.72 -13.18
C VAL A 14 -24.21 -12.52 -14.10
N THR A 15 -25.26 -11.90 -14.68
CA THR A 15 -26.09 -12.53 -15.69
C THR A 15 -25.23 -12.92 -16.89
N ALA A 16 -25.66 -13.89 -17.69
CA ALA A 16 -24.94 -14.44 -18.86
C ALA A 16 -24.45 -13.40 -19.89
N ASN A 17 -24.88 -12.13 -19.78
CA ASN A 17 -24.46 -10.99 -20.60
C ASN A 17 -23.54 -9.97 -19.88
N GLY A 18 -22.97 -10.30 -18.70
CA GLY A 18 -22.05 -9.40 -17.99
C GLY A 18 -22.69 -8.13 -17.41
N ARG A 19 -24.01 -8.03 -17.32
CA ARG A 19 -24.72 -6.93 -16.66
C ARG A 19 -24.85 -7.20 -15.17
N MET A 20 -24.42 -6.24 -14.33
CA MET A 20 -24.84 -6.20 -12.93
C MET A 20 -26.34 -5.99 -12.88
N ALA A 21 -27.04 -6.72 -11.99
CA ALA A 21 -28.44 -6.43 -11.71
C ALA A 21 -28.58 -5.00 -11.13
N ASP A 22 -29.69 -4.32 -11.42
CA ASP A 22 -29.94 -2.96 -10.91
C ASP A 22 -29.89 -2.90 -9.38
N ASP A 23 -30.30 -3.97 -8.70
CA ASP A 23 -30.25 -4.11 -7.25
C ASP A 23 -28.79 -4.15 -6.72
N ASP A 24 -27.87 -4.85 -7.39
CA ASP A 24 -26.45 -4.90 -7.02
C ASP A 24 -25.79 -3.51 -7.13
N MET A 25 -26.16 -2.74 -8.17
CA MET A 25 -25.66 -1.38 -8.35
C MET A 25 -26.19 -0.43 -7.26
N ALA A 26 -27.46 -0.57 -6.88
CA ALA A 26 -28.04 0.24 -5.81
C ALA A 26 -27.39 -0.05 -4.46
N GLU A 27 -27.08 -1.31 -4.16
CA GLU A 27 -26.37 -1.72 -2.95
C GLU A 27 -24.95 -1.12 -2.90
N VAL A 28 -24.20 -1.22 -4.01
CA VAL A 28 -22.84 -0.62 -4.12
C VAL A 28 -22.91 0.89 -3.85
N LEU A 29 -23.82 1.60 -4.49
CA LEU A 29 -23.97 3.06 -4.33
C LEU A 29 -24.35 3.45 -2.91
N THR A 30 -25.19 2.67 -2.24
CA THR A 30 -25.62 2.90 -0.86
C THR A 30 -24.47 2.71 0.13
N ALA A 31 -23.57 1.77 -0.15
CA ALA A 31 -22.41 1.48 0.70
C ALA A 31 -21.30 2.55 0.62
N VAL A 32 -21.27 3.39 -0.42
CA VAL A 32 -20.20 4.40 -0.63
C VAL A 32 -20.13 5.39 0.54
N GLY A 33 -21.26 5.97 0.94
CA GLY A 33 -21.30 7.00 1.99
C GLY A 33 -20.71 6.51 3.33
N PRO A 34 -21.22 5.41 3.90
CA PRO A 34 -20.65 4.80 5.10
C PRO A 34 -19.14 4.49 4.99
N ARG A 35 -18.67 4.02 3.82
CA ARG A 35 -17.26 3.71 3.58
C ARG A 35 -16.40 4.98 3.57
N LEU A 36 -16.82 6.04 2.91
CA LEU A 36 -16.14 7.34 2.94
C LEU A 36 -16.00 7.87 4.36
N ARG A 37 -17.07 7.76 5.16
CA ARG A 37 -17.06 8.15 6.57
C ARG A 37 -16.08 7.31 7.40
N ALA A 38 -16.03 6.00 7.17
CA ALA A 38 -15.10 5.10 7.83
C ALA A 38 -13.65 5.44 7.49
N LEU A 39 -13.33 5.66 6.20
CA LEU A 39 -12.01 6.07 5.74
C LEU A 39 -11.57 7.40 6.34
N ARG A 40 -12.45 8.39 6.39
CA ARG A 40 -12.16 9.69 7.00
C ARG A 40 -11.84 9.54 8.49
N ARG A 41 -12.67 8.80 9.23
CA ARG A 41 -12.48 8.57 10.68
C ARG A 41 -11.19 7.81 10.98
N ALA A 42 -10.89 6.79 10.21
CA ALA A 42 -9.67 6.00 10.37
C ALA A 42 -8.39 6.86 10.20
N ARG A 43 -8.47 7.96 9.44
CA ARG A 43 -7.38 8.92 9.26
C ARG A 43 -7.41 10.10 10.24
N GLY A 44 -8.34 10.13 11.17
CA GLY A 44 -8.50 11.22 12.13
C GLY A 44 -8.87 12.57 11.47
N THR A 45 -9.32 12.56 10.20
CA THR A 45 -9.57 13.77 9.42
C THR A 45 -10.98 14.31 9.69
N THR A 46 -11.11 15.62 9.89
CA THR A 46 -12.41 16.29 10.01
C THR A 46 -13.02 16.56 8.63
N LEU A 47 -14.35 16.81 8.58
CA LEU A 47 -15.00 17.23 7.32
C LEU A 47 -14.45 18.57 6.82
N ALA A 48 -14.05 19.47 7.70
CA ALA A 48 -13.46 20.76 7.32
C ALA A 48 -12.11 20.59 6.64
N GLN A 49 -11.21 19.79 7.21
CA GLN A 49 -9.92 19.47 6.61
C GLN A 49 -10.08 18.74 5.27
N LEU A 50 -11.03 17.83 5.16
CA LEU A 50 -11.31 17.14 3.91
C LEU A 50 -11.87 18.10 2.84
N SER A 51 -12.73 19.06 3.24
CA SER A 51 -13.23 20.12 2.36
C SER A 51 -12.10 20.97 1.80
N GLU A 52 -11.15 21.36 2.64
CA GLU A 52 -9.96 22.13 2.24
C GLU A 52 -9.08 21.33 1.27
N ALA A 53 -8.82 20.05 1.58
CA ALA A 53 -7.96 19.20 0.76
C ALA A 53 -8.54 18.83 -0.61
N THR A 54 -9.89 18.78 -0.72
CA THR A 54 -10.58 18.31 -1.93
C THR A 54 -11.25 19.42 -2.73
N GLY A 55 -11.46 20.60 -2.14
CA GLY A 55 -12.28 21.67 -2.72
C GLY A 55 -13.79 21.39 -2.72
N ILE A 56 -14.24 20.27 -2.11
CA ILE A 56 -15.64 19.91 -2.01
C ILE A 56 -16.24 20.57 -0.78
N SER A 57 -17.41 21.24 -0.92
CA SER A 57 -18.04 21.93 0.21
C SER A 57 -18.39 20.95 1.35
N LEU A 58 -18.26 21.44 2.60
CA LEU A 58 -18.55 20.69 3.81
C LEU A 58 -19.97 20.08 3.81
N SER A 59 -20.97 20.83 3.31
CA SER A 59 -22.34 20.35 3.19
C SER A 59 -22.47 19.20 2.18
N THR A 60 -21.74 19.26 1.07
CA THR A 60 -21.68 18.19 0.07
C THR A 60 -21.05 16.93 0.65
N LEU A 61 -19.91 17.06 1.34
CA LEU A 61 -19.23 15.94 2.02
C LEU A 61 -20.13 15.27 3.06
N SER A 62 -20.81 16.07 3.90
CA SER A 62 -21.72 15.57 4.92
C SER A 62 -22.88 14.78 4.31
N ARG A 63 -23.50 15.31 3.24
CA ARG A 63 -24.58 14.62 2.53
C ARG A 63 -24.09 13.36 1.81
N LEU A 64 -22.88 13.38 1.28
CA LEU A 64 -22.30 12.21 0.63
C LEU A 64 -22.05 11.09 1.62
N GLU A 65 -21.48 11.39 2.81
CA GLU A 65 -21.24 10.42 3.87
C GLU A 65 -22.53 9.87 4.51
N SER A 66 -23.61 10.66 4.51
CA SER A 66 -24.92 10.24 5.05
C SER A 66 -25.82 9.56 4.03
N GLY A 67 -25.36 9.43 2.77
CA GLY A 67 -26.19 8.87 1.68
C GLY A 67 -27.21 9.86 1.11
N GLY A 68 -27.29 11.09 1.61
CA GLY A 68 -28.20 12.14 1.13
C GLY A 68 -27.76 12.81 -0.19
N ARG A 69 -26.63 12.39 -0.76
CA ARG A 69 -26.15 12.81 -2.07
C ARG A 69 -25.57 11.61 -2.81
N ARG A 70 -25.99 11.46 -4.06
CA ARG A 70 -25.48 10.40 -4.94
C ARG A 70 -23.98 10.62 -5.22
N PRO A 71 -23.13 9.59 -5.09
CA PRO A 71 -21.71 9.68 -5.46
C PRO A 71 -21.58 9.81 -6.98
N THR A 72 -20.80 10.80 -7.41
CA THR A 72 -20.43 11.00 -8.81
C THR A 72 -18.90 10.97 -8.94
N LEU A 73 -18.37 10.73 -10.14
CA LEU A 73 -16.92 10.67 -10.35
C LEU A 73 -16.23 11.98 -9.97
N GLU A 74 -16.87 13.13 -10.20
CA GLU A 74 -16.34 14.45 -9.85
C GLU A 74 -16.13 14.61 -8.33
N LEU A 75 -16.95 13.91 -7.53
CA LEU A 75 -16.82 13.89 -6.07
C LEU A 75 -15.85 12.81 -5.60
N LEU A 76 -15.87 11.64 -6.25
CA LEU A 76 -15.08 10.48 -5.81
C LEU A 76 -13.61 10.58 -6.17
N LEU A 77 -13.23 11.16 -7.32
CA LEU A 77 -11.83 11.27 -7.73
C LEU A 77 -10.99 12.16 -6.81
N PRO A 78 -11.44 13.38 -6.39
CA PRO A 78 -10.72 14.17 -5.40
C PRO A 78 -10.60 13.45 -4.05
N LEU A 79 -11.65 12.72 -3.64
CA LEU A 79 -11.64 11.95 -2.39
C LEU A 79 -10.68 10.76 -2.46
N ALA A 80 -10.65 10.02 -3.56
CA ALA A 80 -9.69 8.94 -3.79
C ALA A 80 -8.25 9.46 -3.70
N LYS A 81 -7.97 10.62 -4.30
CA LYS A 81 -6.67 11.28 -4.23
C LYS A 81 -6.32 11.73 -2.81
N ALA A 82 -7.26 12.37 -2.11
CA ALA A 82 -7.05 12.85 -0.74
C ALA A 82 -6.83 11.71 0.26
N TYR A 83 -7.52 10.60 0.08
CA TYR A 83 -7.35 9.39 0.88
C TYR A 83 -6.18 8.50 0.42
N GLY A 84 -5.59 8.74 -0.76
CA GLY A 84 -4.53 7.89 -1.31
C GLY A 84 -5.00 6.46 -1.59
N VAL A 85 -6.26 6.27 -1.97
CA VAL A 85 -6.89 4.98 -2.27
C VAL A 85 -7.33 4.92 -3.75
N GLN A 86 -7.57 3.71 -4.26
CA GLN A 86 -8.13 3.52 -5.60
C GLN A 86 -9.65 3.80 -5.60
N LEU A 87 -10.19 4.15 -6.77
CA LEU A 87 -11.63 4.46 -6.88
C LEU A 87 -12.51 3.24 -6.61
N ASP A 88 -12.10 2.06 -7.04
CA ASP A 88 -12.75 0.78 -6.79
C ASP A 88 -12.84 0.46 -5.30
N GLU A 89 -11.83 0.83 -4.52
CA GLU A 89 -11.83 0.72 -3.06
C GLU A 89 -12.87 1.66 -2.43
N LEU A 90 -13.01 2.90 -2.95
CA LEU A 90 -14.03 3.83 -2.47
C LEU A 90 -15.45 3.32 -2.72
N VAL A 91 -15.70 2.79 -3.91
CA VAL A 91 -17.03 2.28 -4.29
C VAL A 91 -17.28 0.86 -3.80
N GLY A 92 -16.24 0.15 -3.32
CA GLY A 92 -16.33 -1.25 -2.92
C GLY A 92 -16.80 -2.13 -4.07
N ALA A 93 -16.24 -1.86 -5.23
CA ALA A 93 -16.51 -2.70 -6.39
C ALA A 93 -16.28 -4.18 -6.00
N PRO A 94 -17.18 -5.09 -6.37
CA PRO A 94 -17.00 -6.50 -6.09
C PRO A 94 -15.64 -6.93 -6.65
N ALA A 95 -14.87 -7.67 -5.86
CA ALA A 95 -13.63 -8.26 -6.34
C ALA A 95 -13.96 -9.06 -7.59
N THR A 96 -13.33 -8.74 -8.71
CA THR A 96 -13.37 -9.60 -9.88
C THR A 96 -12.93 -10.98 -9.42
N GLY A 97 -13.61 -12.05 -9.83
CA GLY A 97 -13.38 -13.42 -9.30
C GLY A 97 -11.94 -13.94 -9.46
N ASP A 98 -11.03 -13.16 -10.05
CA ASP A 98 -9.61 -13.41 -10.16
C ASP A 98 -8.86 -12.58 -9.08
N PRO A 99 -8.27 -13.22 -8.06
CA PRO A 99 -7.56 -12.50 -6.99
C PRO A 99 -6.16 -12.00 -7.42
N ARG A 100 -5.74 -12.26 -8.65
CA ARG A 100 -4.41 -11.85 -9.13
C ARG A 100 -4.32 -10.32 -9.26
N VAL A 101 -3.26 -9.77 -8.73
CA VAL A 101 -2.91 -8.36 -8.93
C VAL A 101 -2.27 -8.23 -10.31
N ASN A 102 -2.80 -7.34 -11.17
CA ASN A 102 -2.17 -7.00 -12.44
C ASN A 102 -1.23 -5.80 -12.22
N PRO A 103 0.05 -6.03 -11.92
CA PRO A 103 0.97 -4.96 -11.62
C PRO A 103 1.26 -4.15 -12.90
N ARG A 104 1.24 -2.81 -12.76
CA ARG A 104 1.74 -1.88 -13.78
C ARG A 104 3.05 -1.30 -13.28
N PRO A 105 4.20 -1.81 -13.72
CA PRO A 105 5.50 -1.29 -13.30
C PRO A 105 5.66 0.17 -13.71
N PHE A 106 6.33 0.94 -12.84
CA PHE A 106 6.75 2.31 -13.17
C PHE A 106 8.20 2.52 -12.73
N THR A 107 8.88 3.47 -13.39
CA THR A 107 10.27 3.80 -13.07
C THR A 107 10.32 5.18 -12.40
N ARG A 108 11.09 5.27 -11.32
CA ARG A 108 11.36 6.52 -10.61
C ARG A 108 12.82 6.54 -10.15
N HIS A 109 13.54 7.61 -10.41
CA HIS A 109 14.97 7.77 -10.07
C HIS A 109 15.86 6.58 -10.52
N GLY A 110 15.59 6.03 -11.71
CA GLY A 110 16.34 4.88 -12.25
C GLY A 110 16.00 3.52 -11.62
N GLN A 111 15.06 3.46 -10.70
CA GLN A 111 14.58 2.22 -10.07
C GLN A 111 13.22 1.85 -10.62
N THR A 112 12.97 0.55 -10.82
CA THR A 112 11.66 0.04 -11.24
C THR A 112 10.88 -0.45 -10.05
N TYR A 113 9.63 0.00 -9.92
CA TYR A 113 8.68 -0.39 -8.91
C TYR A 113 7.56 -1.20 -9.54
N VAL A 114 7.31 -2.40 -9.03
CA VAL A 114 6.21 -3.28 -9.42
C VAL A 114 5.24 -3.36 -8.26
N PRO A 115 4.06 -2.70 -8.30
CA PRO A 115 3.07 -2.78 -7.23
C PRO A 115 2.57 -4.22 -7.09
N LEU A 116 2.59 -4.78 -5.88
CA LEU A 116 2.12 -6.13 -5.59
C LEU A 116 0.78 -6.15 -4.87
N THR A 117 0.33 -4.99 -4.39
CA THR A 117 -0.97 -4.82 -3.74
C THR A 117 -1.68 -3.61 -4.34
N HIS A 118 -3.01 -3.66 -4.41
CA HIS A 118 -3.79 -2.46 -4.67
C HIS A 118 -3.83 -1.58 -3.41
N TYR A 119 -4.27 -2.16 -2.31
CA TYR A 119 -4.27 -1.54 -0.98
C TYR A 119 -4.63 -2.60 0.07
N LEU A 120 -3.81 -2.77 1.07
CA LEU A 120 -4.03 -3.73 2.15
C LEU A 120 -4.00 -2.97 3.49
N GLY A 121 -5.16 -2.40 3.89
CA GLY A 121 -5.29 -1.78 5.21
C GLY A 121 -4.28 -0.66 5.51
N GLY A 122 -3.86 0.12 4.50
CA GLY A 122 -2.82 1.13 4.66
C GLY A 122 -1.42 0.67 4.24
N MET A 123 -1.20 -0.62 4.05
CA MET A 123 0.10 -1.14 3.59
C MET A 123 0.17 -1.19 2.07
N ARG A 124 1.36 -0.89 1.55
CA ARG A 124 1.71 -1.02 0.12
C ARG A 124 2.90 -1.94 -0.01
N ALA A 125 2.76 -2.99 -0.82
CA ALA A 125 3.84 -3.89 -1.17
C ALA A 125 4.32 -3.60 -2.59
N TYR A 126 5.64 -3.53 -2.75
CA TYR A 126 6.30 -3.39 -4.04
C TYR A 126 7.41 -4.43 -4.18
N LYS A 127 7.59 -4.94 -5.40
CA LYS A 127 8.88 -5.47 -5.80
C LYS A 127 9.66 -4.30 -6.43
N GLN A 128 10.85 -4.04 -5.90
CA GLN A 128 11.75 -3.02 -6.42
C GLN A 128 12.92 -3.68 -7.15
N ILE A 129 13.37 -3.04 -8.23
CA ILE A 129 14.50 -3.50 -9.03
C ILE A 129 15.43 -2.31 -9.22
N ILE A 130 16.68 -2.44 -8.74
CA ILE A 130 17.73 -1.45 -8.95
C ILE A 130 18.74 -2.05 -9.92
N PRO A 131 18.92 -1.43 -11.10
CA PRO A 131 19.91 -1.87 -12.07
C PRO A 131 21.35 -1.70 -11.55
N VAL A 132 22.28 -2.28 -12.24
CA VAL A 132 23.71 -2.00 -12.02
C VAL A 132 23.97 -0.51 -12.25
N ARG A 133 24.85 0.08 -11.45
CA ARG A 133 25.22 1.49 -11.51
C ARG A 133 26.54 1.66 -12.26
N ASP A 134 26.67 2.76 -12.97
CA ASP A 134 27.94 3.14 -13.60
C ASP A 134 29.01 3.54 -12.57
N THR A 135 28.57 3.99 -11.38
CA THR A 135 29.44 4.35 -10.24
C THR A 135 29.04 3.56 -9.00
N PRO A 136 29.49 2.30 -8.86
CA PRO A 136 29.04 1.41 -7.80
C PRO A 136 29.41 1.88 -6.38
N ASP A 137 30.50 2.64 -6.22
CA ASP A 137 31.02 3.07 -4.92
C ASP A 137 30.42 4.37 -4.39
N ALA A 138 29.56 5.05 -5.18
CA ALA A 138 28.91 6.26 -4.70
C ALA A 138 27.81 5.94 -3.70
N ARG A 139 27.96 6.44 -2.45
CA ARG A 139 26.95 6.26 -1.41
C ARG A 139 25.59 6.74 -1.90
N PRO A 140 24.49 5.96 -1.68
CA PRO A 140 23.17 6.36 -2.13
C PRO A 140 22.71 7.64 -1.45
N GLN A 141 22.06 8.51 -2.23
CA GLN A 141 21.43 9.71 -1.69
C GLN A 141 20.31 9.29 -0.73
N GLN A 142 20.34 9.83 0.47
CA GLN A 142 19.34 9.56 1.49
C GLN A 142 18.19 10.56 1.45
N SER A 143 16.99 10.07 1.77
CA SER A 143 15.79 10.88 1.98
C SER A 143 15.03 10.39 3.21
N THR A 144 14.08 11.20 3.67
CA THR A 144 13.20 10.85 4.78
C THR A 144 11.74 10.99 4.35
N HIS A 145 10.89 10.17 4.92
CA HIS A 145 9.43 10.33 4.80
C HIS A 145 8.73 9.72 6.02
N GLU A 146 7.45 9.98 6.15
CA GLU A 146 6.62 9.43 7.21
C GLU A 146 6.34 7.95 6.98
N GLY A 147 6.41 7.11 8.03
CA GLY A 147 6.00 5.72 8.02
C GLY A 147 7.09 4.74 8.48
N TYR A 148 6.86 3.49 8.14
CA TYR A 148 7.73 2.35 8.39
C TYR A 148 7.97 1.61 7.09
N GLU A 149 9.20 1.15 6.87
CA GLU A 149 9.55 0.27 5.77
C GLU A 149 10.14 -1.02 6.28
N TRP A 150 9.64 -2.13 5.74
CA TRP A 150 10.23 -3.45 5.84
C TRP A 150 10.63 -3.89 4.44
N LEU A 151 11.80 -4.50 4.32
CA LEU A 151 12.29 -5.01 3.05
C LEU A 151 12.88 -6.43 3.17
N TYR A 152 12.89 -7.15 2.05
CA TYR A 152 13.45 -8.49 1.94
C TYR A 152 14.12 -8.65 0.58
N VAL A 153 15.40 -9.01 0.55
CA VAL A 153 16.17 -9.17 -0.69
C VAL A 153 15.86 -10.51 -1.33
N LEU A 154 15.38 -10.47 -2.57
CA LEU A 154 15.06 -11.65 -3.38
C LEU A 154 16.29 -12.15 -4.15
N SER A 155 17.05 -11.25 -4.76
CA SER A 155 18.25 -11.58 -5.54
C SER A 155 19.20 -10.39 -5.62
N GLY A 156 20.49 -10.66 -5.84
CA GLY A 156 21.52 -9.62 -5.91
C GLY A 156 22.00 -9.16 -4.55
N LYS A 157 22.54 -7.94 -4.50
CA LYS A 157 23.03 -7.27 -3.28
C LYS A 157 22.39 -5.89 -3.18
N LEU A 158 21.81 -5.57 -2.04
CA LEU A 158 21.23 -4.27 -1.76
C LEU A 158 22.09 -3.50 -0.78
N TRP A 159 22.57 -2.34 -1.18
CA TRP A 159 23.19 -1.39 -0.27
C TRP A 159 22.10 -0.50 0.34
N LEU A 160 21.90 -0.63 1.63
CA LEU A 160 21.07 0.22 2.45
C LEU A 160 21.96 1.20 3.21
N ALA A 161 21.94 2.47 2.85
CA ALA A 161 22.47 3.55 3.68
C ALA A 161 21.38 4.00 4.65
N LEU A 162 21.61 3.85 5.96
CA LEU A 162 20.65 4.19 7.01
C LEU A 162 21.35 5.09 8.04
N ALA A 163 21.01 6.39 8.04
CA ALA A 163 21.73 7.44 8.74
C ALA A 163 23.25 7.36 8.44
N ASP A 164 24.07 7.12 9.45
CA ASP A 164 25.54 7.00 9.30
C ASP A 164 25.99 5.56 9.04
N HIS A 165 25.07 4.60 8.98
CA HIS A 165 25.37 3.19 8.78
C HIS A 165 25.19 2.78 7.32
N ASP A 166 26.10 1.92 6.86
CA ASP A 166 26.04 1.31 5.55
C ASP A 166 25.93 -0.21 5.71
N LEU A 167 24.85 -0.77 5.18
CA LEU A 167 24.54 -2.19 5.24
C LEU A 167 24.47 -2.76 3.83
N VAL A 168 25.12 -3.89 3.57
CA VAL A 168 24.95 -4.64 2.33
C VAL A 168 24.16 -5.90 2.65
N LEU A 169 22.92 -5.94 2.18
CA LEU A 169 22.03 -7.08 2.34
C LEU A 169 22.11 -7.97 1.11
N THR A 170 22.16 -9.28 1.35
CA THR A 170 22.16 -10.31 0.31
C THR A 170 20.83 -11.03 0.23
N ALA A 171 20.61 -11.85 -0.79
CA ALA A 171 19.39 -12.63 -0.94
C ALA A 171 19.07 -13.45 0.32
N GLY A 172 17.84 -13.36 0.80
CA GLY A 172 17.36 -14.00 2.04
C GLY A 172 17.44 -13.11 3.28
N GLU A 173 18.07 -11.94 3.21
CA GLU A 173 18.15 -11.01 4.33
C GLU A 173 17.04 -9.98 4.30
N ALA A 174 16.60 -9.54 5.48
CA ALA A 174 15.56 -8.54 5.68
C ALA A 174 16.07 -7.40 6.56
N ALA A 175 15.48 -6.21 6.37
CA ALA A 175 15.66 -5.07 7.25
C ALA A 175 14.31 -4.39 7.51
N GLU A 176 14.19 -3.74 8.67
CA GLU A 176 13.05 -2.88 8.99
C GLU A 176 13.53 -1.62 9.71
N PHE A 177 12.95 -0.50 9.40
CA PHE A 177 13.32 0.78 10.00
C PHE A 177 12.20 1.83 9.92
N ASP A 178 12.30 2.82 10.80
CA ASP A 178 11.48 4.04 10.76
C ASP A 178 11.99 4.93 9.63
N THR A 179 11.14 5.27 8.66
CA THR A 179 11.50 6.04 7.47
C THR A 179 11.76 7.52 7.72
N ARG A 180 11.57 8.00 8.96
CA ARG A 180 12.08 9.30 9.41
C ARG A 180 13.60 9.28 9.61
N THR A 181 14.20 8.11 9.76
CA THR A 181 15.65 7.93 9.67
C THR A 181 16.09 8.14 8.23
N PRO A 182 17.07 9.00 7.94
CA PRO A 182 17.59 9.18 6.59
C PRO A 182 18.01 7.84 6.01
N HIS A 183 17.49 7.49 4.84
CA HIS A 183 17.76 6.20 4.19
C HIS A 183 17.83 6.33 2.68
N GLY A 184 18.58 5.41 2.07
CA GLY A 184 18.73 5.33 0.63
C GLY A 184 19.22 3.97 0.19
N PHE A 185 18.90 3.61 -1.06
CA PHE A 185 19.23 2.31 -1.62
C PHE A 185 20.12 2.44 -2.84
N ALA A 186 21.03 1.48 -2.99
CA ALA A 186 21.83 1.32 -4.19
C ALA A 186 22.09 -0.17 -4.48
N ASN A 187 22.54 -0.42 -5.69
CA ASN A 187 23.06 -1.71 -6.07
C ASN A 187 24.62 -1.66 -6.09
N PRO A 188 25.29 -2.33 -5.16
CA PRO A 188 26.77 -2.41 -5.16
C PRO A 188 27.29 -3.58 -5.99
N GLY A 189 26.41 -4.38 -6.59
CA GLY A 189 26.75 -5.61 -7.30
C GLY A 189 26.88 -5.42 -8.82
N ASP A 190 27.20 -6.51 -9.49
CA ASP A 190 27.42 -6.63 -10.93
C ASP A 190 26.17 -7.09 -11.70
N ARG A 191 25.06 -7.29 -11.02
CA ARG A 191 23.75 -7.66 -11.57
C ARG A 191 22.63 -6.89 -10.87
N PRO A 192 21.45 -6.74 -11.49
CA PRO A 192 20.32 -6.07 -10.84
C PRO A 192 20.00 -6.69 -9.47
N VAL A 193 19.66 -5.87 -8.49
CA VAL A 193 19.11 -6.33 -7.22
C VAL A 193 17.60 -6.24 -7.26
N GLU A 194 16.93 -7.31 -6.82
CA GLU A 194 15.49 -7.36 -6.63
C GLU A 194 15.16 -7.55 -5.15
N PHE A 195 14.24 -6.78 -4.64
CA PHE A 195 13.78 -6.88 -3.26
C PHE A 195 12.30 -6.51 -3.12
N LEU A 196 11.68 -7.03 -2.07
CA LEU A 196 10.34 -6.63 -1.66
C LEU A 196 10.44 -5.49 -0.67
N SER A 197 9.54 -4.51 -0.79
CA SER A 197 9.32 -3.47 0.22
C SER A 197 7.87 -3.41 0.62
N LEU A 198 7.64 -3.32 1.93
CA LEU A 198 6.35 -3.08 2.54
C LEU A 198 6.39 -1.71 3.23
N PHE A 199 5.51 -0.82 2.81
CA PHE A 199 5.34 0.50 3.41
C PHE A 199 4.05 0.50 4.24
N GLY A 200 4.18 0.79 5.53
CA GLY A 200 3.07 0.92 6.46
C GLY A 200 2.78 2.37 6.84
N PRO A 201 1.55 2.70 7.26
CA PRO A 201 1.22 4.00 7.82
C PRO A 201 1.93 4.21 9.17
N GLN A 202 2.12 5.48 9.54
CA GLN A 202 2.63 5.84 10.87
C GLN A 202 1.73 5.24 11.96
N GLY A 203 2.34 4.53 12.92
CA GLY A 203 1.71 4.02 14.13
C GLY A 203 1.36 2.54 14.15
N GLU A 204 1.31 1.85 13.03
CA GLU A 204 1.24 0.38 13.02
C GLU A 204 2.64 -0.20 13.15
N ARG A 205 3.17 -0.19 14.38
CA ARG A 205 4.38 -0.94 14.71
C ARG A 205 4.06 -2.41 14.60
N MET A 206 4.52 -3.08 13.55
CA MET A 206 4.65 -4.53 13.59
C MET A 206 5.71 -4.86 14.64
N HIS A 207 5.27 -5.20 15.85
CA HIS A 207 6.16 -5.64 16.92
C HIS A 207 6.67 -7.05 16.62
N VAL A 208 7.60 -7.19 15.71
CA VAL A 208 8.43 -8.38 15.63
C VAL A 208 9.66 -8.12 16.52
N ARG A 209 9.61 -8.56 17.77
CA ARG A 209 10.79 -8.60 18.63
C ARG A 209 11.71 -9.73 18.15
N ALA A 210 12.57 -9.46 17.20
CA ALA A 210 13.74 -10.30 16.98
C ALA A 210 14.68 -10.11 18.18
N ARG A 211 14.78 -11.10 19.06
CA ARG A 211 15.85 -11.15 20.07
C ARG A 211 17.16 -11.45 19.35
N PRO A 212 18.22 -10.64 19.51
CA PRO A 212 19.52 -11.02 19.02
C PRO A 212 19.97 -12.30 19.74
N THR A 213 20.28 -13.33 18.97
CA THR A 213 20.91 -14.54 19.49
C THR A 213 22.36 -14.16 19.83
N THR A 214 22.64 -13.92 21.11
CA THR A 214 24.02 -13.86 21.62
C THR A 214 24.64 -15.23 21.39
N ARG A 215 25.59 -15.30 20.43
CA ARG A 215 26.53 -16.42 20.35
C ARG A 215 27.27 -16.49 21.68
N ARG A 216 27.01 -17.52 22.49
CA ARG A 216 27.89 -17.91 23.55
C ARG A 216 29.19 -18.40 22.91
N SER A 217 30.28 -17.65 23.07
CA SER A 217 31.63 -18.16 22.99
C SER A 217 31.79 -19.14 24.17
N GLY A 218 31.80 -20.44 23.87
CA GLY A 218 32.18 -21.49 24.78
C GLY A 218 33.66 -21.82 24.59
N ASP A 219 34.35 -21.99 25.69
CA ASP A 219 35.68 -22.50 25.85
C ASP A 219 35.99 -23.74 25.00
#